data_8b98cde3cd39278cc682378a76a0dfc7
#
_entry.id   8b98cde3cd39278cc682378a76a0dfc7
#
_cell.length_a   1.000
_cell.length_b   1.000
_cell.length_c   1.000
_cell.angle_alpha   90.00
_cell.angle_beta   90.00
_cell.angle_gamma   90.00
#
_symmetry.space_group_name_H-M   'P 1'
#
loop_
_entity.id
_entity.type
_entity.pdbx_description
1 polymer ?
#
loop_
_entity_poly.entity_id
_entity_poly.type
_entity_poly.pdbx_seq_one_letter_code
_entity_poly.pdbx_strand_id
1 'polypeptide(L)'
;MNRFSFRRLVTAGAIALATLASLPAHAGPFGALYVFGDSLSDDGNNALAIGSNAAQAIPNNGYVPAQPYASGTYSNGAVWANYYANLLGVPLTASLAGGGDYAFGGAT
;
A
#
# COMPACT_ATOMS: atom_id res chain seq x y z
N MET A 1 -12.51 37.42 44.26
CA MET A 1 -12.29 38.06 42.97
C MET A 1 -11.30 37.26 42.14
N ASN A 2 -11.76 36.30 41.36
CA ASN A 2 -10.96 35.23 40.78
C ASN A 2 -10.64 35.41 39.30
N ARG A 3 -10.15 36.57 38.90
CA ARG A 3 -9.68 36.76 37.53
C ARG A 3 -8.37 36.04 37.19
N PHE A 4 -7.60 35.67 38.21
CA PHE A 4 -6.33 34.93 38.01
C PHE A 4 -6.51 33.43 37.78
N SER A 5 -7.58 32.80 38.27
CA SER A 5 -7.85 31.38 38.09
C SER A 5 -8.22 31.02 36.65
N PHE A 6 -8.98 31.89 35.98
CA PHE A 6 -9.41 31.58 34.61
C PHE A 6 -8.28 31.60 33.58
N ARG A 7 -7.35 32.58 33.74
CA ARG A 7 -6.15 32.64 32.86
C ARG A 7 -5.23 31.42 33.03
N ARG A 8 -5.08 30.94 34.26
CA ARG A 8 -4.26 29.72 34.52
C ARG A 8 -4.91 28.48 33.99
N LEU A 9 -6.21 28.33 34.04
CA LEU A 9 -6.94 27.19 33.48
C LEU A 9 -6.85 27.15 31.95
N VAL A 10 -6.98 28.30 31.29
CA VAL A 10 -6.89 28.43 29.84
C VAL A 10 -5.47 28.10 29.34
N THR A 11 -4.46 28.54 30.09
CA THR A 11 -3.05 28.27 29.73
C THR A 11 -2.73 26.78 29.92
N ALA A 12 -3.21 26.14 30.98
CA ALA A 12 -3.02 24.70 31.20
C ALA A 12 -3.75 23.86 30.12
N GLY A 13 -4.96 24.26 29.72
CA GLY A 13 -5.71 23.60 28.66
C GLY A 13 -5.03 23.72 27.29
N ALA A 14 -4.46 24.87 26.98
CA ALA A 14 -3.72 25.10 25.72
C ALA A 14 -2.42 24.28 25.65
N ILE A 15 -1.70 24.14 26.75
CA ILE A 15 -0.48 23.31 26.85
C ILE A 15 -0.84 21.82 26.72
N ALA A 16 -1.91 21.35 27.33
CA ALA A 16 -2.37 19.98 27.21
C ALA A 16 -2.81 19.63 25.78
N LEU A 17 -3.46 20.57 25.06
CA LEU A 17 -3.84 20.38 23.66
C LEU A 17 -2.61 20.37 22.73
N ALA A 18 -1.60 21.19 23.00
CA ALA A 18 -0.36 21.23 22.23
C ALA A 18 0.47 19.96 22.39
N THR A 19 0.46 19.34 23.57
CA THR A 19 1.15 18.05 23.81
C THR A 19 0.47 16.86 23.14
N LEU A 20 -0.86 16.90 22.96
CA LEU A 20 -1.59 15.87 22.20
C LEU A 20 -1.34 15.98 20.68
N ALA A 21 -1.05 17.17 20.15
CA ALA A 21 -0.73 17.37 18.74
C ALA A 21 0.72 16.96 18.35
N SER A 22 1.57 16.67 19.32
CA SER A 22 2.97 16.27 19.11
C SER A 22 3.23 14.78 19.27
N LEU A 23 2.22 13.93 19.01
CA LEU A 23 2.48 12.50 18.86
C LEU A 23 3.40 12.31 17.65
N PRO A 24 4.59 11.69 17.81
CA PRO A 24 5.47 11.45 16.69
C PRO A 24 4.70 10.61 15.67
N ALA A 25 4.60 11.11 14.44
CA ALA A 25 4.21 10.28 13.32
C ALA A 25 5.26 9.16 13.25
N HIS A 26 4.87 7.93 13.58
CA HIS A 26 5.71 6.77 13.34
C HIS A 26 5.80 6.56 11.82
N ALA A 27 6.74 7.25 11.19
CA ALA A 27 7.29 6.77 9.94
C ALA A 27 8.02 5.47 10.29
N GLY A 28 7.63 4.34 9.72
CA GLY A 28 8.37 3.11 9.85
C GLY A 28 9.83 3.31 9.41
N PRO A 29 10.75 2.40 9.75
CA PRO A 29 12.16 2.53 9.42
C PRO A 29 12.44 2.51 7.90
N PHE A 30 11.44 2.15 7.10
CA PHE A 30 11.53 2.04 5.65
C PHE A 30 10.65 3.09 4.97
N GLY A 31 11.19 3.76 3.95
CA GLY A 31 10.46 4.76 3.18
C GLY A 31 9.68 4.18 2.00
N ALA A 32 10.10 3.03 1.49
CA ALA A 32 9.48 2.36 0.33
C ALA A 32 9.81 0.88 0.31
N LEU A 33 9.03 0.12 -0.43
CA LEU A 33 9.27 -1.28 -0.77
C LEU A 33 9.26 -1.42 -2.30
N TYR A 34 10.25 -2.11 -2.83
CA TYR A 34 10.32 -2.48 -4.25
C TYR A 34 10.32 -4.00 -4.37
N VAL A 35 9.42 -4.51 -5.20
CA VAL A 35 9.20 -5.94 -5.38
C VAL A 35 9.48 -6.29 -6.84
N PHE A 36 10.24 -7.35 -7.05
CA PHE A 36 10.53 -7.93 -8.36
C PHE A 36 10.19 -9.41 -8.31
N GLY A 37 9.64 -9.94 -9.37
CA GLY A 37 9.26 -11.35 -9.40
C GLY A 37 8.25 -11.66 -10.50
N ASP A 38 7.62 -12.80 -10.31
CA ASP A 38 6.67 -13.41 -11.23
C ASP A 38 5.22 -13.30 -10.72
N SER A 39 4.38 -14.23 -11.15
CA SER A 39 2.96 -14.28 -10.80
C SER A 39 2.67 -14.31 -9.29
N LEU A 40 3.57 -14.88 -8.48
CA LEU A 40 3.37 -14.96 -7.04
C LEU A 40 3.51 -13.62 -6.33
N SER A 41 4.11 -12.65 -6.99
CA SER A 41 4.38 -11.31 -6.46
C SER A 41 3.65 -10.21 -7.22
N ASP A 42 3.07 -10.50 -8.39
CA ASP A 42 2.37 -9.54 -9.25
C ASP A 42 1.12 -8.97 -8.55
N ASP A 43 1.19 -7.72 -8.18
CA ASP A 43 0.10 -6.97 -7.51
C ASP A 43 -0.88 -6.31 -8.50
N GLY A 44 -0.87 -6.74 -9.75
CA GLY A 44 -1.80 -6.28 -10.77
C GLY A 44 -1.16 -5.74 -12.04
N ASN A 45 0.15 -5.84 -12.22
CA ASN A 45 0.84 -5.35 -13.41
C ASN A 45 0.32 -6.02 -14.69
N ASN A 46 0.20 -7.34 -14.71
CA ASN A 46 -0.35 -8.03 -15.87
C ASN A 46 -1.80 -7.62 -16.17
N ALA A 47 -2.61 -7.50 -15.14
CA ALA A 47 -4.00 -7.04 -15.29
C ALA A 47 -4.07 -5.63 -15.87
N LEU A 48 -3.20 -4.72 -15.43
CA LEU A 48 -3.10 -3.36 -15.96
C LEU A 48 -2.55 -3.33 -17.39
N ALA A 49 -1.52 -4.13 -17.69
CA ALA A 49 -0.91 -4.18 -19.02
C ALA A 49 -1.86 -4.70 -20.08
N ILE A 50 -2.63 -5.73 -19.75
CA ILE A 50 -3.55 -6.39 -20.65
C ILE A 50 -4.90 -5.67 -20.66
N GLY A 51 -5.38 -5.23 -19.50
CA GLY A 51 -6.65 -4.53 -19.36
C GLY A 51 -7.81 -5.32 -19.98
N SER A 52 -8.59 -4.64 -20.79
CA SER A 52 -9.68 -5.25 -21.55
C SER A 52 -9.26 -5.80 -22.93
N ASN A 53 -7.97 -5.70 -23.28
CA ASN A 53 -7.48 -6.11 -24.59
C ASN A 53 -7.03 -7.57 -24.60
N ALA A 54 -7.96 -8.46 -24.91
CA ALA A 54 -7.71 -9.90 -25.02
C ALA A 54 -6.64 -10.28 -26.07
N ALA A 55 -6.32 -9.40 -27.03
CA ALA A 55 -5.27 -9.64 -28.02
C ALA A 55 -3.85 -9.59 -27.41
N GLN A 56 -3.71 -9.02 -26.23
CA GLN A 56 -2.43 -8.98 -25.50
C GLN A 56 -2.26 -10.13 -24.50
N ALA A 57 -3.13 -11.12 -24.54
CA ALA A 57 -2.98 -12.32 -23.71
C ALA A 57 -1.61 -12.94 -23.90
N ILE A 58 -0.93 -13.25 -22.80
CA ILE A 58 0.36 -13.92 -22.83
C ILE A 58 0.13 -15.37 -23.27
N PRO A 59 0.71 -15.81 -24.39
CA PRO A 59 0.52 -17.18 -24.86
C PRO A 59 0.91 -18.21 -23.78
N ASN A 60 0.09 -19.23 -23.61
CA ASN A 60 0.28 -20.33 -22.67
C ASN A 60 0.23 -20.00 -21.18
N ASN A 61 -0.17 -18.82 -20.80
CA ASN A 61 -0.16 -18.42 -19.39
C ASN A 61 -1.47 -17.80 -18.94
N GLY A 62 -2.60 -18.15 -19.47
CA GLY A 62 -3.88 -17.66 -18.98
C GLY A 62 -3.98 -16.15 -18.70
N TYR A 63 -2.88 -15.47 -18.82
CA TYR A 63 -2.63 -14.01 -18.74
C TYR A 63 -3.32 -13.30 -17.58
N VAL A 64 -4.47 -12.65 -17.77
CA VAL A 64 -5.18 -11.99 -16.67
C VAL A 64 -5.80 -13.03 -15.77
N PRO A 65 -5.55 -12.98 -14.47
CA PRO A 65 -6.11 -13.95 -13.53
C PRO A 65 -7.64 -13.87 -13.52
N ALA A 66 -8.27 -15.01 -13.74
CA ALA A 66 -9.71 -15.22 -13.57
C ALA A 66 -9.97 -16.11 -12.36
N GLN A 67 -11.24 -16.36 -12.04
CA GLN A 67 -11.56 -17.30 -10.97
C GLN A 67 -10.75 -18.60 -11.06
N PRO A 68 -10.23 -19.14 -9.94
CA PRO A 68 -10.48 -18.79 -8.53
C PRO A 68 -9.62 -17.65 -7.96
N TYR A 69 -8.85 -16.97 -8.80
CA TYR A 69 -8.01 -15.86 -8.38
C TYR A 69 -8.83 -14.60 -8.07
N ALA A 70 -8.30 -13.73 -7.23
CA ALA A 70 -8.84 -12.39 -7.07
C ALA A 70 -8.54 -11.55 -8.31
N SER A 71 -9.41 -10.60 -8.62
CA SER A 71 -9.24 -9.74 -9.79
C SER A 71 -7.90 -8.99 -9.75
N GLY A 72 -7.09 -9.19 -10.76
CA GLY A 72 -5.81 -8.52 -10.94
C GLY A 72 -4.61 -9.23 -10.33
N THR A 73 -4.78 -10.29 -9.55
CA THR A 73 -3.68 -11.05 -8.93
C THR A 73 -3.78 -12.54 -9.20
N TYR A 74 -2.65 -13.26 -9.12
CA TYR A 74 -2.59 -14.72 -9.24
C TYR A 74 -2.77 -15.40 -7.87
N SER A 75 -3.69 -14.87 -7.07
CA SER A 75 -4.00 -15.33 -5.72
C SER A 75 -5.50 -15.19 -5.48
N ASN A 76 -6.00 -15.75 -4.40
CA ASN A 76 -7.39 -15.57 -3.95
C ASN A 76 -7.62 -14.22 -3.22
N GLY A 77 -6.65 -13.35 -3.20
CA GLY A 77 -6.68 -12.04 -2.56
C GLY A 77 -5.42 -11.24 -2.91
N ALA A 78 -4.98 -10.43 -1.99
CA ALA A 78 -3.70 -9.73 -2.11
C ALA A 78 -2.53 -10.73 -2.13
N VAL A 79 -1.46 -10.38 -2.82
CA VAL A 79 -0.23 -11.17 -2.83
C VAL A 79 0.58 -10.93 -1.55
N TRP A 80 1.53 -11.81 -1.24
CA TRP A 80 2.36 -11.74 -0.04
C TRP A 80 3.02 -10.37 0.16
N ALA A 81 3.41 -9.74 -0.94
CA ALA A 81 4.10 -8.45 -0.92
C ALA A 81 3.23 -7.32 -0.32
N ASN A 82 1.92 -7.35 -0.54
CA ASN A 82 1.00 -6.39 0.07
C ASN A 82 0.94 -6.55 1.58
N TYR A 83 0.88 -7.78 2.08
CA TYR A 83 0.92 -8.06 3.53
C TYR A 83 2.23 -7.60 4.13
N TYR A 84 3.34 -7.85 3.45
CA TYR A 84 4.66 -7.41 3.90
C TYR A 84 4.79 -5.88 3.91
N ALA A 85 4.31 -5.20 2.87
CA ALA A 85 4.24 -3.74 2.83
C ALA A 85 3.44 -3.17 4.01
N ASN A 86 2.30 -3.78 4.32
CA ASN A 86 1.48 -3.39 5.47
C ASN A 86 2.25 -3.56 6.80
N LEU A 87 3.00 -4.64 6.97
CA LEU A 87 3.83 -4.84 8.17
C LEU A 87 4.92 -3.78 8.28
N LEU A 88 5.48 -3.34 7.17
CA LEU A 88 6.49 -2.28 7.13
C LEU A 88 5.88 -0.87 7.25
N GLY A 89 4.58 -0.72 7.13
CA GLY A 89 3.90 0.57 7.13
C GLY A 89 4.18 1.42 5.88
N VAL A 90 4.46 0.79 4.73
CA VAL A 90 4.72 1.46 3.45
C VAL A 90 3.65 1.10 2.42
N PRO A 91 3.32 2.01 1.49
CA PRO A 91 2.42 1.69 0.40
C PRO A 91 3.08 0.74 -0.60
N LEU A 92 2.27 -0.14 -1.20
CA LEU A 92 2.68 -0.96 -2.33
C LEU A 92 1.54 -1.08 -3.33
N THR A 93 1.82 -0.76 -4.57
CA THR A 93 0.93 -0.95 -5.72
C THR A 93 1.76 -1.35 -6.93
N ALA A 94 1.10 -1.86 -7.96
CA ALA A 94 1.72 -2.22 -9.23
C ALA A 94 2.51 -1.05 -9.83
N SER A 95 3.67 -1.32 -10.43
CA SER A 95 4.52 -0.29 -11.04
C SER A 95 3.83 0.43 -12.20
N LEU A 96 2.97 -0.25 -12.94
CA LEU A 96 2.15 0.37 -13.99
C LEU A 96 1.09 1.34 -13.44
N ALA A 97 0.78 1.25 -12.15
CA ALA A 97 -0.03 2.23 -11.42
C ALA A 97 0.82 3.27 -10.68
N GLY A 98 2.13 3.31 -10.90
CA GLY A 98 3.06 4.23 -10.26
C GLY A 98 3.63 3.74 -8.93
N GLY A 99 3.44 2.48 -8.58
CA GLY A 99 3.92 1.89 -7.33
C GLY A 99 5.28 1.20 -7.42
N GLY A 100 5.65 0.51 -6.36
CA GLY A 100 6.94 -0.17 -6.21
C GLY A 100 6.94 -1.65 -6.58
N ASP A 101 5.81 -2.23 -6.98
CA ASP A 101 5.76 -3.62 -7.41
C ASP A 101 6.04 -3.74 -8.91
N TYR A 102 7.19 -4.28 -9.26
CA TYR A 102 7.68 -4.53 -10.63
C TYR A 102 7.57 -6.00 -11.02
N ALA A 103 6.86 -6.82 -10.25
CA ALA A 103 6.61 -8.20 -10.59
C ALA A 103 5.56 -8.32 -11.70
N PHE A 104 5.79 -9.26 -12.61
CA PHE A 104 4.87 -9.57 -13.70
C PHE A 104 4.67 -11.08 -13.79
N GLY A 105 3.43 -11.53 -13.87
CA GLY A 105 3.14 -12.93 -14.13
C GLY A 105 3.80 -13.40 -15.42
N GLY A 106 4.53 -14.52 -15.34
CA GLY A 106 5.29 -15.07 -16.47
C GLY A 106 6.71 -14.51 -16.63
N ALA A 107 7.17 -13.60 -15.76
CA ALA A 107 8.57 -13.17 -15.77
C ALA A 107 9.52 -14.31 -15.40
N THR A 108 10.66 -14.37 -16.06
CA THR A 108 11.73 -15.38 -15.86
C THR A 108 13.08 -14.70 -15.68
#